data_c31fd6b836f32eab41ea8c7b0881eae9
#
_entry.id   c31fd6b836f32eab41ea8c7b0881eae9
#
_cell.length_a   1.000
_cell.length_b   1.000
_cell.length_c   1.000
_cell.angle_alpha   90.00
_cell.angle_beta   90.00
_cell.angle_gamma   90.00
#
_symmetry.space_group_name_H-M   'P 1'
#
loop_
_entity.id
_entity.type
_entity.pdbx_description
1 polymer ?
#
loop_
_entity_poly.entity_id
_entity_poly.type
_entity_poly.pdbx_seq_one_letter_code
_entity_poly.pdbx_strand_id
1 'polypeptide(L)'
;ENIPESSLELLKNKELIALNQDPLGLQAYVAQHENEGYVLVKDIEQKRGNVRAVALYNPSDTVCSFSVPFSSLEFGGNVKVRDLVKHNDLGSFSGTFEQTLPAHSAMFLRMEGETRLEPTLYEAEWAYLPLFNDLGKNPKGILYANDKEASGKMKVGFLGGQPENYAEWREVYSENGGRYDMTIHYLYGKGRQIELDVNGIITKIDSLGKDNGHNQITVPVELKAGYNTIRMGNSYNWAPDIDCFTLTKAL
;
A
#
# COMPACT_ATOMS: atom_id res chain seq x y z
N GLU A 1 -19.39 -31.54 10.67
CA GLU A 1 -18.39 -31.53 9.58
C GLU A 1 -17.01 -31.56 10.23
N ASN A 2 -16.17 -32.50 9.84
CA ASN A 2 -14.82 -32.58 10.37
C ASN A 2 -13.91 -31.63 9.58
N ILE A 3 -13.31 -30.67 10.27
CA ILE A 3 -12.28 -29.81 9.69
C ILE A 3 -11.01 -30.65 9.49
N PRO A 4 -10.37 -30.64 8.30
CA PRO A 4 -9.10 -31.33 8.10
C PRO A 4 -8.05 -30.88 9.13
N GLU A 5 -7.23 -31.82 9.60
CA GLU A 5 -6.24 -31.53 10.64
C GLU A 5 -5.27 -30.43 10.23
N SER A 6 -4.81 -30.39 8.97
CA SER A 6 -3.97 -29.33 8.43
C SER A 6 -4.63 -27.93 8.49
N SER A 7 -5.94 -27.85 8.25
CA SER A 7 -6.68 -26.60 8.39
C SER A 7 -6.82 -26.19 9.86
N LEU A 8 -7.00 -27.17 10.74
CA LEU A 8 -7.09 -26.92 12.18
C LEU A 8 -5.75 -26.43 12.75
N GLU A 9 -4.63 -26.94 12.27
CA GLU A 9 -3.29 -26.46 12.64
C GLU A 9 -3.08 -25.00 12.23
N LEU A 10 -3.46 -24.61 11.01
CA LEU A 10 -3.40 -23.23 10.56
C LEU A 10 -4.27 -22.31 11.42
N LEU A 11 -5.50 -22.73 11.75
CA LEU A 11 -6.41 -21.96 12.59
C LEU A 11 -5.92 -21.80 14.04
N LYS A 12 -5.06 -22.70 14.53
CA LYS A 12 -4.43 -22.63 15.86
C LYS A 12 -3.06 -21.99 15.86
N ASN A 13 -2.51 -21.65 14.68
CA ASN A 13 -1.18 -21.08 14.57
C ASN A 13 -1.13 -19.68 15.20
N LYS A 14 -0.42 -19.56 16.31
CA LYS A 14 -0.36 -18.32 17.12
C LYS A 14 0.31 -17.17 16.37
N GLU A 15 1.28 -17.45 15.50
CA GLU A 15 1.97 -16.40 14.73
C GLU A 15 1.04 -15.84 13.64
N LEU A 16 0.25 -16.68 12.97
CA LEU A 16 -0.76 -16.22 12.01
C LEU A 16 -1.92 -15.49 12.70
N ILE A 17 -2.37 -15.99 13.85
CA ILE A 17 -3.39 -15.29 14.67
C ILE A 17 -2.89 -13.91 15.08
N ALA A 18 -1.63 -13.78 15.53
CA ALA A 18 -1.04 -12.50 15.89
C ALA A 18 -1.01 -11.52 14.72
N LEU A 19 -0.73 -11.98 13.48
CA LEU A 19 -0.83 -11.12 12.30
C LEU A 19 -2.26 -10.63 12.03
N ASN A 20 -3.24 -11.50 12.21
CA ASN A 20 -4.65 -11.16 12.00
C ASN A 20 -5.18 -10.19 13.07
N GLN A 21 -4.67 -10.30 14.29
CA GLN A 21 -5.06 -9.50 15.44
C GLN A 21 -4.11 -8.33 15.72
N ASP A 22 -3.23 -8.00 14.76
CA ASP A 22 -2.27 -6.91 14.92
C ASP A 22 -2.99 -5.58 15.21
N PRO A 23 -2.62 -4.87 16.32
CA PRO A 23 -3.32 -3.67 16.77
C PRO A 23 -3.33 -2.50 15.78
N LEU A 24 -2.40 -2.47 14.82
CA LEU A 24 -2.43 -1.44 13.77
C LEU A 24 -3.65 -1.58 12.87
N GLY A 25 -4.26 -2.77 12.78
CA GLY A 25 -5.45 -3.01 11.96
C GLY A 25 -5.24 -2.75 10.47
N LEU A 26 -4.00 -2.85 9.99
CA LEU A 26 -3.65 -2.57 8.60
C LEU A 26 -3.96 -3.75 7.70
N GLN A 27 -4.51 -3.43 6.53
CA GLN A 27 -4.61 -4.38 5.43
C GLN A 27 -3.30 -4.40 4.66
N ALA A 28 -2.87 -5.59 4.21
CA ALA A 28 -1.73 -5.71 3.33
C ALA A 28 -2.06 -5.13 1.94
N TYR A 29 -1.08 -4.48 1.33
CA TYR A 29 -1.15 -4.05 -0.07
C TYR A 29 -0.24 -4.91 -0.96
N VAL A 30 -0.48 -4.89 -2.26
CA VAL A 30 0.33 -5.63 -3.24
C VAL A 30 1.58 -4.82 -3.56
N ALA A 31 2.74 -5.25 -3.05
CA ALA A 31 4.02 -4.61 -3.32
C ALA A 31 4.61 -5.05 -4.68
N GLN A 32 4.25 -6.25 -5.16
CA GLN A 32 4.72 -6.80 -6.43
C GLN A 32 3.70 -7.80 -6.98
N HIS A 33 3.49 -7.75 -8.29
CA HIS A 33 2.66 -8.71 -9.02
C HIS A 33 3.37 -9.09 -10.31
N GLU A 34 3.94 -10.29 -10.34
CA GLU A 34 4.63 -10.84 -11.51
C GLU A 34 4.24 -12.30 -11.70
N ASN A 35 4.17 -12.73 -12.97
CA ASN A 35 3.91 -14.13 -13.34
C ASN A 35 2.73 -14.76 -12.59
N GLU A 36 1.62 -14.04 -12.47
CA GLU A 36 0.41 -14.45 -11.74
C GLU A 36 0.57 -14.58 -10.21
N GLY A 37 1.77 -14.39 -9.67
CA GLY A 37 2.05 -14.37 -8.25
C GLY A 37 1.94 -12.98 -7.62
N TYR A 38 1.57 -12.93 -6.34
CA TYR A 38 1.42 -11.69 -5.59
C TYR A 38 2.36 -11.67 -4.39
N VAL A 39 3.05 -10.56 -4.20
CA VAL A 39 3.77 -10.23 -2.96
C VAL A 39 2.97 -9.18 -2.22
N LEU A 40 2.40 -9.56 -1.08
CA LEU A 40 1.63 -8.66 -0.23
C LEU A 40 2.46 -8.29 0.99
N VAL A 41 2.34 -7.04 1.43
CA VAL A 41 3.11 -6.53 2.57
C VAL A 41 2.27 -5.63 3.45
N LYS A 42 2.50 -5.66 4.77
CA LYS A 42 1.98 -4.70 5.73
C LYS A 42 2.95 -4.49 6.88
N ASP A 43 2.90 -3.32 7.50
CA ASP A 43 3.56 -3.12 8.78
C ASP A 43 2.84 -3.86 9.90
N ILE A 44 3.59 -4.23 10.93
CA ILE A 44 3.07 -4.82 12.16
C ILE A 44 3.58 -4.01 13.37
N GLU A 45 2.78 -3.95 14.43
CA GLU A 45 3.05 -3.09 15.56
C GLU A 45 4.33 -3.44 16.31
N GLN A 46 4.70 -4.70 16.38
CA GLN A 46 5.77 -5.21 17.23
C GLN A 46 7.11 -4.47 17.07
N LYS A 47 7.44 -4.07 15.84
CA LYS A 47 8.61 -3.23 15.52
C LYS A 47 8.28 -2.40 14.28
N ARG A 48 7.34 -1.50 14.43
CA ARG A 48 6.84 -0.68 13.33
C ARG A 48 7.99 -0.08 12.52
N GLY A 49 7.93 -0.29 11.21
CA GLY A 49 8.90 0.18 10.23
C GLY A 49 9.94 -0.87 9.86
N ASN A 50 10.71 -1.40 10.81
CA ASN A 50 11.78 -2.36 10.51
C ASN A 50 11.31 -3.81 10.45
N VAL A 51 10.09 -4.08 10.86
CA VAL A 51 9.49 -5.42 10.79
C VAL A 51 8.18 -5.34 10.03
N ARG A 52 8.06 -6.17 9.01
CA ARG A 52 6.86 -6.27 8.18
C ARG A 52 6.39 -7.71 8.05
N ALA A 53 5.08 -7.88 7.93
CA ALA A 53 4.49 -9.13 7.48
C ALA A 53 4.45 -9.15 5.95
N VAL A 54 4.90 -10.25 5.37
CA VAL A 54 4.93 -10.45 3.91
C VAL A 54 4.25 -11.76 3.59
N ALA A 55 3.39 -11.76 2.57
CA ALA A 55 2.80 -12.97 2.03
C ALA A 55 3.19 -13.12 0.55
N LEU A 56 3.73 -14.28 0.21
CA LEU A 56 3.86 -14.72 -1.17
C LEU A 56 2.63 -15.57 -1.49
N TYR A 57 1.90 -15.22 -2.53
CA TYR A 57 0.66 -15.90 -2.89
C TYR A 57 0.68 -16.30 -4.36
N ASN A 58 0.54 -17.60 -4.61
CA ASN A 58 0.40 -18.18 -5.94
C ASN A 58 -1.04 -18.69 -6.13
N PRO A 59 -1.93 -17.92 -6.77
CA PRO A 59 -3.29 -18.37 -7.09
C PRO A 59 -3.38 -19.25 -8.34
N SER A 60 -2.30 -19.34 -9.13
CA SER A 60 -2.32 -20.00 -10.45
C SER A 60 -2.30 -21.53 -10.35
N ASP A 61 -2.62 -22.19 -11.45
CA ASP A 61 -2.59 -23.66 -11.61
C ASP A 61 -1.16 -24.21 -11.80
N THR A 62 -0.15 -23.35 -11.84
CA THR A 62 1.24 -23.72 -12.08
C THR A 62 2.16 -23.28 -10.94
N VAL A 63 3.38 -23.81 -10.95
CA VAL A 63 4.43 -23.37 -10.01
C VAL A 63 4.82 -21.94 -10.33
N CYS A 64 4.94 -21.10 -9.29
CA CYS A 64 5.36 -19.69 -9.40
C CYS A 64 6.68 -19.47 -8.65
N SER A 65 7.65 -18.83 -9.31
CA SER A 65 8.91 -18.42 -8.70
C SER A 65 8.86 -16.93 -8.38
N PHE A 66 9.17 -16.60 -7.14
CA PHE A 66 9.23 -15.23 -6.63
C PHE A 66 10.68 -14.79 -6.49
N SER A 67 10.98 -13.60 -6.98
CA SER A 67 12.22 -12.88 -6.72
C SER A 67 11.83 -11.52 -6.14
N VAL A 68 12.02 -11.36 -4.83
CA VAL A 68 11.50 -10.21 -4.06
C VAL A 68 12.66 -9.33 -3.62
N PRO A 69 12.97 -8.24 -4.33
CA PRO A 69 13.96 -7.25 -3.89
C PRO A 69 13.51 -6.63 -2.56
N PHE A 70 14.40 -6.57 -1.58
CA PHE A 70 14.04 -5.98 -0.29
C PHE A 70 13.70 -4.49 -0.37
N SER A 71 14.21 -3.79 -1.37
CA SER A 71 13.83 -2.39 -1.64
C SER A 71 12.35 -2.24 -2.01
N SER A 72 11.73 -3.23 -2.68
CA SER A 72 10.28 -3.22 -2.97
C SER A 72 9.44 -3.41 -1.71
N LEU A 73 10.03 -3.94 -0.67
CA LEU A 73 9.45 -4.05 0.67
C LEU A 73 9.94 -2.95 1.62
N GLU A 74 10.59 -1.91 1.08
CA GLU A 74 11.12 -0.76 1.82
C GLU A 74 12.16 -1.14 2.90
N PHE A 75 12.91 -2.22 2.68
CA PHE A 75 14.03 -2.60 3.55
C PHE A 75 15.37 -2.22 2.94
N GLY A 76 16.27 -1.73 3.81
CA GLY A 76 17.69 -1.57 3.54
C GLY A 76 18.54 -2.51 4.39
N GLY A 77 19.73 -2.83 3.89
CA GLY A 77 20.65 -3.76 4.55
C GLY A 77 20.23 -5.22 4.45
N ASN A 78 20.66 -6.01 5.42
CA ASN A 78 20.27 -7.42 5.52
C ASN A 78 18.88 -7.56 6.13
N VAL A 79 18.16 -8.59 5.69
CA VAL A 79 16.79 -8.89 6.15
C VAL A 79 16.74 -10.29 6.72
N LYS A 80 16.31 -10.40 7.99
CA LYS A 80 15.99 -11.68 8.63
C LYS A 80 14.62 -12.13 8.19
N VAL A 81 14.49 -13.39 7.83
CA VAL A 81 13.24 -13.97 7.32
C VAL A 81 12.81 -15.15 8.18
N ARG A 82 11.54 -15.15 8.61
CA ARG A 82 10.92 -16.23 9.37
C ARG A 82 9.66 -16.72 8.67
N ASP A 83 9.54 -18.02 8.48
CA ASP A 83 8.32 -18.70 8.02
C ASP A 83 7.37 -18.88 9.22
N LEU A 84 6.20 -18.24 9.14
CA LEU A 84 5.22 -18.21 10.24
C LEU A 84 4.33 -19.47 10.27
N VAL A 85 4.21 -20.18 9.16
CA VAL A 85 3.47 -21.45 9.10
C VAL A 85 4.30 -22.58 9.69
N LYS A 86 5.58 -22.63 9.32
CA LYS A 86 6.52 -23.68 9.78
C LYS A 86 7.22 -23.35 11.09
N HIS A 87 7.01 -22.15 11.64
CA HIS A 87 7.68 -21.65 12.86
C HIS A 87 9.21 -21.69 12.77
N ASN A 88 9.76 -21.42 11.58
CA ASN A 88 11.17 -21.64 11.26
C ASN A 88 11.84 -20.34 10.80
N ASP A 89 13.02 -20.06 11.36
CA ASP A 89 13.88 -18.98 10.91
C ASP A 89 14.67 -19.45 9.68
N LEU A 90 14.47 -18.76 8.54
CA LEU A 90 15.08 -19.10 7.27
C LEU A 90 16.51 -18.53 7.15
N GLY A 91 16.86 -17.56 7.99
CA GLY A 91 18.17 -16.92 8.01
C GLY A 91 18.12 -15.43 7.66
N SER A 92 19.28 -14.88 7.32
CA SER A 92 19.45 -13.49 6.91
C SER A 92 19.92 -13.43 5.45
N PHE A 93 19.28 -12.57 4.67
CA PHE A 93 19.49 -12.44 3.24
C PHE A 93 19.85 -11.00 2.90
N SER A 94 20.57 -10.82 1.78
CA SER A 94 20.96 -9.52 1.24
C SER A 94 20.37 -9.31 -0.14
N GLY A 95 19.83 -8.12 -0.39
CA GLY A 95 19.33 -7.67 -1.69
C GLY A 95 17.97 -8.25 -2.08
N THR A 96 17.84 -9.57 -2.18
CA THR A 96 16.64 -10.24 -2.70
C THR A 96 16.33 -11.53 -1.92
N PHE A 97 15.05 -11.83 -1.73
CA PHE A 97 14.58 -13.14 -1.25
C PHE A 97 13.96 -13.91 -2.41
N GLU A 98 14.43 -15.12 -2.63
CA GLU A 98 13.94 -15.99 -3.70
C GLU A 98 13.19 -17.19 -3.13
N GLN A 99 12.02 -17.50 -3.69
CA GLN A 99 11.19 -18.59 -3.26
C GLN A 99 10.34 -19.14 -4.41
N THR A 100 10.18 -20.44 -4.47
CA THR A 100 9.27 -21.09 -5.41
C THR A 100 8.08 -21.69 -4.65
N LEU A 101 6.87 -21.41 -5.11
CA LEU A 101 5.63 -21.90 -4.52
C LEU A 101 4.89 -22.81 -5.50
N PRO A 102 4.35 -23.95 -5.03
CA PRO A 102 3.41 -24.76 -5.79
C PRO A 102 2.17 -23.98 -6.23
N ALA A 103 1.39 -24.54 -7.16
CA ALA A 103 0.06 -24.05 -7.49
C ALA A 103 -0.82 -23.92 -6.24
N HIS A 104 -1.69 -22.92 -6.21
CA HIS A 104 -2.69 -22.65 -5.15
C HIS A 104 -2.11 -22.64 -3.74
N SER A 105 -0.95 -22.01 -3.57
CA SER A 105 -0.28 -21.99 -2.27
C SER A 105 0.12 -20.58 -1.85
N ALA A 106 0.35 -20.42 -0.55
CA ALA A 106 0.84 -19.18 0.03
C ALA A 106 1.92 -19.46 1.09
N MET A 107 2.83 -18.50 1.25
CA MET A 107 3.85 -18.50 2.30
C MET A 107 3.74 -17.19 3.10
N PHE A 108 3.60 -17.29 4.41
CA PHE A 108 3.49 -16.15 5.30
C PHE A 108 4.81 -15.96 6.05
N LEU A 109 5.37 -14.78 5.90
CA LEU A 109 6.70 -14.44 6.41
C LEU A 109 6.63 -13.25 7.36
N ARG A 110 7.48 -13.27 8.36
CA ARG A 110 7.89 -12.09 9.11
C ARG A 110 9.30 -11.74 8.65
N MET A 111 9.45 -10.52 8.17
CA MET A 111 10.73 -9.99 7.71
C MET A 111 11.18 -8.84 8.60
N GLU A 112 12.46 -8.82 8.98
CA GLU A 112 13.08 -7.78 9.81
C GLU A 112 14.32 -7.24 9.12
N GLY A 113 14.24 -6.00 8.61
CA GLY A 113 15.35 -5.30 7.96
C GLY A 113 16.25 -4.58 8.96
N GLU A 114 17.50 -4.34 8.58
CA GLU A 114 18.41 -3.49 9.37
C GLU A 114 17.94 -2.04 9.40
N THR A 115 17.41 -1.54 8.28
CA THR A 115 16.86 -0.19 8.16
C THR A 115 15.55 -0.20 7.39
N ARG A 116 14.72 0.86 7.58
CA ARG A 116 13.56 1.17 6.75
C ARG A 116 13.96 2.19 5.70
N LEU A 117 13.62 1.95 4.44
CA LEU A 117 13.77 2.91 3.35
C LEU A 117 12.54 3.83 3.29
N GLU A 118 12.75 5.09 2.94
CA GLU A 118 11.66 5.99 2.62
C GLU A 118 11.10 5.63 1.24
N PRO A 119 9.80 5.25 1.12
CA PRO A 119 9.19 5.08 -0.20
C PRO A 119 9.11 6.42 -0.91
N THR A 120 9.32 6.40 -2.22
CA THR A 120 9.18 7.60 -3.06
C THR A 120 7.89 7.62 -3.86
N LEU A 121 7.22 6.49 -4.02
CA LEU A 121 5.98 6.32 -4.76
C LEU A 121 4.91 5.71 -3.85
N TYR A 122 3.69 6.24 -3.95
CA TYR A 122 2.51 5.77 -3.23
C TYR A 122 1.35 5.65 -4.21
N GLU A 123 0.97 4.42 -4.55
CA GLU A 123 -0.14 4.14 -5.43
C GLU A 123 -1.48 4.42 -4.75
N ALA A 124 -2.48 4.87 -5.52
CA ALA A 124 -3.79 5.17 -4.96
C ALA A 124 -4.54 3.92 -4.50
N GLU A 125 -4.35 2.79 -5.16
CA GLU A 125 -4.93 1.52 -4.77
C GLU A 125 -4.37 0.93 -3.47
N TRP A 126 -3.27 1.48 -2.94
CA TRP A 126 -2.76 1.11 -1.61
C TRP A 126 -3.43 1.88 -0.48
N ALA A 127 -4.18 2.93 -0.81
CA ALA A 127 -4.84 3.75 0.18
C ALA A 127 -5.98 3.00 0.87
N TYR A 128 -6.22 3.35 2.13
CA TYR A 128 -7.47 3.00 2.80
C TYR A 128 -8.62 3.85 2.22
N LEU A 129 -9.69 3.18 1.79
CA LEU A 129 -10.84 3.78 1.13
C LEU A 129 -12.10 3.53 1.98
N PRO A 130 -12.52 4.47 2.86
CA PRO A 130 -13.63 4.25 3.80
C PRO A 130 -14.95 3.92 3.12
N LEU A 131 -15.19 4.50 1.94
CA LEU A 131 -16.41 4.31 1.18
C LEU A 131 -16.19 3.49 -0.10
N PHE A 132 -15.31 2.49 -0.04
CA PHE A 132 -15.06 1.60 -1.15
C PHE A 132 -16.35 0.85 -1.57
N ASN A 133 -16.63 0.87 -2.86
CA ASN A 133 -17.79 0.20 -3.45
C ASN A 133 -17.35 -0.68 -4.63
N ASP A 134 -17.03 -1.93 -4.36
CA ASP A 134 -16.59 -2.92 -5.34
C ASP A 134 -17.70 -3.46 -6.24
N LEU A 135 -18.97 -3.27 -5.85
CA LEU A 135 -20.11 -3.84 -6.56
C LEU A 135 -20.49 -3.09 -7.85
N GLY A 136 -19.91 -1.91 -8.10
CA GLY A 136 -20.10 -1.16 -9.35
C GLY A 136 -21.52 -0.69 -9.64
N LYS A 137 -22.47 -0.99 -8.78
CA LYS A 137 -23.91 -0.77 -9.01
C LYS A 137 -24.40 0.63 -8.65
N ASN A 138 -23.63 1.37 -7.88
CA ASN A 138 -23.94 2.74 -7.51
C ASN A 138 -22.64 3.55 -7.40
N PRO A 139 -22.43 4.53 -8.29
CA PRO A 139 -21.18 5.30 -8.35
C PRO A 139 -21.03 6.34 -7.21
N LYS A 140 -21.70 6.18 -6.10
CA LYS A 140 -21.55 7.07 -4.94
C LYS A 140 -20.41 6.72 -4.01
N GLY A 141 -19.69 5.62 -4.26
CA GLY A 141 -18.54 5.18 -3.50
C GLY A 141 -17.29 5.10 -4.35
N ILE A 142 -16.15 5.01 -3.69
CA ILE A 142 -14.84 4.93 -4.32
C ILE A 142 -14.71 3.63 -5.12
N LEU A 143 -14.16 3.71 -6.31
CA LEU A 143 -13.91 2.56 -7.20
C LEU A 143 -12.45 2.51 -7.66
N TYR A 144 -11.93 1.30 -7.80
CA TYR A 144 -10.75 1.05 -8.63
C TYR A 144 -11.15 1.04 -10.10
N ALA A 145 -10.35 1.65 -10.94
CA ALA A 145 -10.55 1.65 -12.38
C ALA A 145 -9.23 1.32 -13.10
N ASN A 146 -9.28 0.38 -14.04
CA ASN A 146 -8.13 0.08 -14.88
C ASN A 146 -7.81 1.28 -15.78
N ASP A 147 -6.54 1.64 -15.83
CA ASP A 147 -6.02 2.67 -16.72
C ASP A 147 -4.62 2.27 -17.18
N LYS A 148 -4.43 2.08 -18.48
CA LYS A 148 -3.16 1.56 -19.03
C LYS A 148 -2.00 2.53 -18.91
N GLU A 149 -2.28 3.82 -18.76
CA GLU A 149 -1.30 4.90 -18.65
C GLU A 149 -0.99 5.25 -17.20
N ALA A 150 -1.84 4.79 -16.25
CA ALA A 150 -1.61 4.99 -14.83
C ALA A 150 -0.47 4.11 -14.30
N SER A 151 0.16 4.55 -13.24
CA SER A 151 1.08 3.73 -12.44
C SER A 151 0.34 2.50 -11.93
N GLY A 152 0.99 1.36 -11.81
CA GLY A 152 0.29 0.12 -11.47
C GLY A 152 -0.84 -0.29 -12.42
N LYS A 153 -1.12 0.49 -13.49
CA LYS A 153 -2.21 0.32 -14.47
C LYS A 153 -3.61 0.42 -13.83
N MET A 154 -3.71 1.10 -12.71
CA MET A 154 -4.92 1.29 -11.94
C MET A 154 -4.99 2.71 -11.39
N LYS A 155 -6.19 3.17 -11.09
CA LYS A 155 -6.45 4.45 -10.43
C LYS A 155 -7.65 4.33 -9.51
N VAL A 156 -7.79 5.28 -8.60
CA VAL A 156 -8.93 5.39 -7.70
C VAL A 156 -9.81 6.57 -8.11
N GLY A 157 -11.06 6.29 -8.40
CA GLY A 157 -12.05 7.28 -8.81
C GLY A 157 -13.20 7.45 -7.83
N PHE A 158 -14.07 8.44 -8.10
CA PHE A 158 -15.25 8.79 -7.30
C PHE A 158 -14.92 9.22 -5.86
N LEU A 159 -13.77 9.86 -5.68
CA LEU A 159 -13.39 10.51 -4.43
C LEU A 159 -14.17 11.82 -4.23
N GLY A 160 -14.52 12.14 -3.00
CA GLY A 160 -15.16 13.41 -2.65
C GLY A 160 -16.67 13.38 -2.64
N GLY A 161 -17.29 14.57 -2.67
CA GLY A 161 -18.74 14.76 -2.55
C GLY A 161 -19.27 14.73 -1.10
N GLN A 162 -18.46 14.26 -0.17
CA GLN A 162 -18.72 14.26 1.29
C GLN A 162 -17.42 14.05 2.06
N PRO A 163 -17.36 14.49 3.34
CA PRO A 163 -16.11 14.46 4.13
C PRO A 163 -15.51 13.06 4.32
N GLU A 164 -16.33 12.02 4.37
CA GLU A 164 -15.90 10.62 4.60
C GLU A 164 -15.40 9.93 3.34
N ASN A 165 -15.53 10.57 2.16
CA ASN A 165 -15.19 9.98 0.87
C ASN A 165 -13.79 10.43 0.41
N TYR A 166 -12.76 9.80 0.95
CA TYR A 166 -11.35 10.11 0.70
C TYR A 166 -10.51 8.86 0.49
N ALA A 167 -9.31 9.04 -0.06
CA ALA A 167 -8.24 8.06 -0.02
C ALA A 167 -7.23 8.44 1.07
N GLU A 168 -6.83 7.49 1.92
CA GLU A 168 -5.94 7.71 3.06
C GLU A 168 -4.75 6.76 3.04
N TRP A 169 -3.56 7.31 3.01
CA TRP A 169 -2.30 6.60 3.23
C TRP A 169 -1.87 6.82 4.69
N ARG A 170 -1.86 5.75 5.49
CA ARG A 170 -1.64 5.78 6.94
C ARG A 170 -0.19 5.62 7.35
N GLU A 171 0.66 5.23 6.43
CA GLU A 171 2.04 4.81 6.70
C GLU A 171 3.04 5.46 5.76
N VAL A 172 2.87 6.75 5.53
CA VAL A 172 3.84 7.54 4.79
C VAL A 172 5.05 7.77 5.69
N TYR A 173 6.10 6.98 5.48
CA TYR A 173 7.29 7.00 6.33
C TYR A 173 8.29 8.05 5.88
N SER A 174 8.78 8.83 6.83
CA SER A 174 9.93 9.69 6.68
C SER A 174 10.90 9.48 7.83
N GLU A 175 12.18 9.21 7.54
CA GLU A 175 13.19 8.97 8.58
C GLU A 175 13.41 10.19 9.46
N ASN A 176 13.57 11.36 8.85
CA ASN A 176 13.98 12.57 9.55
C ASN A 176 12.92 13.68 9.54
N GLY A 177 11.80 13.48 8.82
CA GLY A 177 10.84 14.55 8.58
C GLY A 177 11.39 15.70 7.74
N GLY A 178 10.67 16.83 7.73
CA GLY A 178 11.01 18.05 7.02
C GLY A 178 10.17 18.26 5.78
N ARG A 179 10.65 19.16 4.90
CA ARG A 179 9.94 19.56 3.70
C ARG A 179 10.17 18.58 2.55
N TYR A 180 9.09 18.23 1.88
CA TYR A 180 9.06 17.40 0.69
C TYR A 180 8.28 18.10 -0.42
N ASP A 181 8.69 17.84 -1.66
CA ASP A 181 7.89 18.13 -2.85
C ASP A 181 7.06 16.89 -3.17
N MET A 182 5.73 17.03 -3.04
CA MET A 182 4.76 16.00 -3.33
C MET A 182 4.19 16.23 -4.72
N THR A 183 4.44 15.28 -5.64
CA THR A 183 3.85 15.32 -6.98
C THR A 183 2.69 14.35 -7.03
N ILE A 184 1.49 14.88 -7.22
CA ILE A 184 0.23 14.11 -7.32
C ILE A 184 -0.08 13.89 -8.79
N HIS A 185 -0.27 12.64 -9.19
CA HIS A 185 -0.71 12.23 -10.52
C HIS A 185 -2.22 11.96 -10.48
N TYR A 186 -2.96 12.59 -11.38
CA TYR A 186 -4.43 12.57 -11.35
C TYR A 186 -5.04 12.70 -12.74
N LEU A 187 -6.34 12.34 -12.84
CA LEU A 187 -7.16 12.47 -14.04
C LEU A 187 -8.46 13.21 -13.71
N TYR A 188 -9.13 13.71 -14.76
CA TYR A 188 -10.40 14.43 -14.62
C TYR A 188 -10.32 15.67 -13.70
N GLY A 189 -9.20 16.41 -13.80
CA GLY A 189 -8.94 17.58 -12.96
C GLY A 189 -9.80 18.80 -13.30
N LYS A 190 -10.39 18.87 -14.50
CA LYS A 190 -11.11 20.06 -14.98
C LYS A 190 -12.25 20.48 -14.05
N GLY A 191 -12.09 21.65 -13.43
CA GLY A 191 -13.08 22.22 -12.52
C GLY A 191 -13.17 21.50 -11.17
N ARG A 192 -12.23 20.62 -10.87
CA ARG A 192 -12.16 19.90 -9.60
C ARG A 192 -11.03 20.46 -8.72
N GLN A 193 -11.09 20.13 -7.44
CA GLN A 193 -10.16 20.55 -6.41
C GLN A 193 -9.78 19.33 -5.58
N ILE A 194 -8.55 19.29 -5.06
CA ILE A 194 -8.13 18.31 -4.05
C ILE A 194 -8.06 19.00 -2.69
N GLU A 195 -8.70 18.46 -1.69
CA GLU A 195 -8.39 18.72 -0.29
C GLU A 195 -7.32 17.73 0.12
N LEU A 196 -6.07 18.21 0.27
CA LEU A 196 -4.93 17.46 0.72
C LEU A 196 -4.78 17.68 2.23
N ASP A 197 -4.96 16.63 3.00
CA ASP A 197 -4.72 16.61 4.45
C ASP A 197 -3.41 15.89 4.74
N VAL A 198 -2.47 16.57 5.36
CA VAL A 198 -1.21 15.99 5.84
C VAL A 198 -1.18 16.10 7.37
N ASN A 199 -1.32 15.00 8.07
CA ASN A 199 -1.33 14.94 9.53
C ASN A 199 -2.37 15.87 10.21
N GLY A 200 -3.51 16.08 9.58
CA GLY A 200 -4.59 16.96 10.08
C GLY A 200 -4.49 18.41 9.59
N ILE A 201 -3.49 18.75 8.78
CA ILE A 201 -3.38 20.08 8.15
C ILE A 201 -3.91 20.00 6.72
N ILE A 202 -5.04 20.68 6.48
CA ILE A 202 -5.72 20.63 5.18
C ILE A 202 -5.27 21.79 4.30
N THR A 203 -4.81 21.47 3.11
CA THR A 203 -4.49 22.41 2.03
C THR A 203 -5.42 22.17 0.85
N LYS A 204 -6.03 23.23 0.32
CA LYS A 204 -6.85 23.15 -0.88
C LYS A 204 -5.99 23.41 -2.10
N ILE A 205 -6.02 22.47 -3.03
CA ILE A 205 -5.30 22.53 -4.31
C ILE A 205 -6.31 22.86 -5.39
N ASP A 206 -6.26 24.11 -5.84
CA ASP A 206 -7.12 24.65 -6.89
C ASP A 206 -6.45 24.57 -8.27
N SER A 207 -7.21 24.89 -9.29
CA SER A 207 -6.70 25.05 -10.66
C SER A 207 -6.05 23.79 -11.26
N LEU A 208 -6.55 22.64 -10.86
CA LEU A 208 -6.18 21.36 -11.46
C LEU A 208 -6.54 21.39 -12.94
N GLY A 209 -5.61 21.08 -13.80
CA GLY A 209 -5.66 20.94 -15.25
C GLY A 209 -6.90 21.38 -16.05
N LYS A 210 -6.71 21.67 -17.31
CA LYS A 210 -7.80 22.17 -18.17
C LYS A 210 -8.57 21.05 -18.90
N ASP A 211 -8.09 19.83 -18.83
CA ASP A 211 -8.65 18.67 -19.50
C ASP A 211 -8.96 17.52 -18.52
N ASN A 212 -9.40 16.40 -19.05
CA ASN A 212 -9.72 15.20 -18.32
C ASN A 212 -8.65 14.10 -18.49
N GLY A 213 -7.51 14.39 -19.11
CA GLY A 213 -6.41 13.46 -19.31
C GLY A 213 -5.55 13.30 -18.05
N HIS A 214 -4.45 12.58 -18.22
CA HIS A 214 -3.41 12.43 -17.20
C HIS A 214 -2.70 13.77 -16.97
N ASN A 215 -2.64 14.18 -15.73
CA ASN A 215 -2.05 15.41 -15.27
C ASN A 215 -1.25 15.18 -13.99
N GLN A 216 -0.40 16.14 -13.65
CA GLN A 216 0.30 16.14 -12.37
C GLN A 216 0.39 17.56 -11.79
N ILE A 217 0.50 17.63 -10.48
CA ILE A 217 0.77 18.87 -9.75
C ILE A 217 1.74 18.59 -8.62
N THR A 218 2.72 19.49 -8.44
CA THR A 218 3.67 19.40 -7.33
C THR A 218 3.33 20.47 -6.29
N VAL A 219 3.22 20.04 -5.03
CA VAL A 219 2.95 20.92 -3.88
C VAL A 219 3.94 20.61 -2.76
N PRO A 220 4.41 21.63 -2.01
CA PRO A 220 5.24 21.40 -0.85
C PRO A 220 4.40 20.85 0.30
N VAL A 221 4.94 19.86 1.02
CA VAL A 221 4.35 19.28 2.23
C VAL A 221 5.39 19.17 3.34
N GLU A 222 4.95 19.28 4.59
CA GLU A 222 5.79 19.04 5.77
C GLU A 222 5.46 17.69 6.38
N LEU A 223 6.47 16.81 6.45
CA LEU A 223 6.36 15.52 7.11
C LEU A 223 7.07 15.57 8.48
N LYS A 224 6.51 14.88 9.46
CA LYS A 224 7.20 14.61 10.72
C LYS A 224 8.08 13.36 10.58
N ALA A 225 9.11 13.24 11.40
CA ALA A 225 9.88 12.00 11.49
C ALA A 225 8.98 10.83 11.93
N GLY A 226 9.17 9.68 11.31
CA GLY A 226 8.33 8.50 11.48
C GLY A 226 7.15 8.48 10.52
N TYR A 227 6.00 8.01 10.99
CA TYR A 227 4.81 7.81 10.15
C TYR A 227 3.94 9.05 10.07
N ASN A 228 3.46 9.30 8.86
CA ASN A 228 2.56 10.38 8.52
C ASN A 228 1.28 9.81 7.92
N THR A 229 0.18 10.54 8.08
CA THR A 229 -1.09 10.25 7.42
C THR A 229 -1.32 11.31 6.35
N ILE A 230 -1.59 10.86 5.13
CA ILE A 230 -1.96 11.72 4.01
C ILE A 230 -3.34 11.31 3.54
N ARG A 231 -4.25 12.28 3.35
CA ARG A 231 -5.58 12.07 2.77
C ARG A 231 -5.77 12.95 1.56
N MET A 232 -6.48 12.43 0.57
CA MET A 232 -6.93 13.19 -0.59
C MET A 232 -8.41 12.93 -0.84
N GLY A 233 -9.17 14.01 -1.01
CA GLY A 233 -10.59 13.99 -1.29
C GLY A 233 -11.12 15.37 -1.61
N ASN A 234 -12.42 15.58 -1.43
CA ASN A 234 -13.04 16.90 -1.46
C ASN A 234 -14.39 16.80 -0.73
N SER A 235 -14.51 17.51 0.37
CA SER A 235 -15.67 17.42 1.26
C SER A 235 -16.99 17.90 0.65
N TYR A 236 -16.95 18.68 -0.44
CA TYR A 236 -18.13 19.31 -1.02
C TYR A 236 -18.43 18.88 -2.45
N ASN A 237 -17.39 18.55 -3.23
CA ASN A 237 -17.51 18.21 -4.64
C ASN A 237 -16.65 16.98 -4.97
N TRP A 238 -16.78 16.46 -6.18
CA TRP A 238 -15.91 15.40 -6.67
C TRP A 238 -14.46 15.87 -6.76
N ALA A 239 -13.56 15.15 -6.16
CA ALA A 239 -12.13 15.25 -6.44
C ALA A 239 -11.79 14.62 -7.80
N PRO A 240 -10.62 14.90 -8.39
CA PRO A 240 -10.13 14.13 -9.54
C PRO A 240 -9.92 12.65 -9.16
N ASP A 241 -9.83 11.78 -10.17
CA ASP A 241 -9.35 10.43 -9.96
C ASP A 241 -7.84 10.51 -9.63
N ILE A 242 -7.39 9.76 -8.65
CA ILE A 242 -5.98 9.73 -8.24
C ILE A 242 -5.33 8.45 -8.76
N ASP A 243 -4.20 8.61 -9.42
CA ASP A 243 -3.32 7.54 -9.87
C ASP A 243 -2.32 7.19 -8.75
N CYS A 244 -1.43 8.10 -8.45
CA CYS A 244 -0.41 7.92 -7.41
C CYS A 244 0.08 9.30 -6.93
N PHE A 245 0.96 9.29 -5.94
CA PHE A 245 1.82 10.44 -5.69
C PHE A 245 3.27 10.01 -5.42
N THR A 246 4.18 10.92 -5.69
CA THR A 246 5.59 10.75 -5.32
C THR A 246 6.01 11.79 -4.29
N LEU A 247 6.99 11.43 -3.46
CA LEU A 247 7.62 12.32 -2.48
C LEU A 247 9.11 12.44 -2.79
N THR A 248 9.59 13.67 -2.89
CA THR A 248 11.02 13.98 -3.03
C THR A 248 11.41 14.96 -1.93
N LYS A 249 12.44 14.65 -1.16
CA LYS A 249 12.91 15.54 -0.10
C LYS A 249 13.39 16.84 -0.71
N ALA A 250 12.85 17.97 -0.24
CA ALA A 250 13.31 19.29 -0.67
C ALA A 250 14.73 19.55 -0.17
N LEU A 251 15.58 20.12 -1.03
CA LEU A 251 16.96 20.47 -0.72
C LEU A 251 17.08 21.66 0.24
#